data_e0b0108a654b48a3d79d408dff62e0e1
#
_entry.id   e0b0108a654b48a3d79d408dff62e0e1
#
_cell.length_a   1.000
_cell.length_b   1.000
_cell.length_c   1.000
_cell.angle_alpha   90.00
_cell.angle_beta   90.00
_cell.angle_gamma   90.00
#
_symmetry.space_group_name_H-M   'P 1'
#
loop_
_entity.id
_entity.type
_entity.pdbx_description
1 polymer ?
#
loop_
_entity_poly.entity_id
_entity_poly.type
_entity_poly.pdbx_seq_one_letter_code
_entity_poly.pdbx_strand_id
1 'polypeptide(L)'
;MHLLADGGYTNGTLLKHLPAHTTFIGRIRKDAKLHGLPPGTTATHRGRRLVYGPVAPTPEQLRTSEDFPWQVVSVFAAGARHACRVKSMTNLLWRTAGAALVLKLVVIAPIHYRPCAGSKLLYRQPAFLICTDPHLDTQQIVQQYVWRWEVEVNFHEEKSLLGVGDAQVRTSQSTQSLPAFRIATYALLQLAGIHAASQSADGFALPPPKWSARAQPLRASTQRTLHHLRAEAWGRGLGLDPYFSDFVTRSQATPKPEKFDPSLPDALLYSNA
;
A
#
# COMPACT_ATOMS: atom_id res chain seq x y z
N MET A 1 -3.74 16.64 2.66
CA MET A 1 -2.82 15.54 3.02
C MET A 1 -3.63 14.37 3.54
N HIS A 2 -3.23 13.11 3.24
CA HIS A 2 -3.89 11.93 3.81
C HIS A 2 -2.96 11.28 4.83
N LEU A 3 -3.48 11.02 6.04
CA LEU A 3 -2.79 10.34 7.11
C LEU A 3 -3.42 8.95 7.32
N LEU A 4 -2.62 7.93 7.08
CA LEU A 4 -3.04 6.53 7.18
C LEU A 4 -2.46 5.92 8.46
N ALA A 5 -3.29 5.31 9.28
CA ALA A 5 -2.84 4.80 10.57
C ALA A 5 -3.45 3.44 10.94
N ASP A 6 -2.73 2.69 11.74
CA ASP A 6 -3.24 1.47 12.35
C ASP A 6 -4.13 1.77 13.55
N GLY A 7 -4.81 0.73 14.07
CA GLY A 7 -5.77 0.85 15.18
C GLY A 7 -5.19 1.48 16.45
N GLY A 8 -3.91 1.29 16.72
CA GLY A 8 -3.23 1.90 17.85
C GLY A 8 -3.18 3.43 17.82
N TYR A 9 -3.16 4.01 16.64
CA TYR A 9 -3.14 5.47 16.44
C TYR A 9 -4.54 6.08 16.25
N THR A 10 -5.59 5.26 16.13
CA THR A 10 -6.97 5.73 16.01
C THR A 10 -7.52 6.05 17.40
N ASN A 11 -7.09 7.16 17.95
CA ASN A 11 -7.45 7.59 19.33
C ASN A 11 -7.82 9.07 19.38
N GLY A 12 -8.38 9.49 20.52
CA GLY A 12 -8.87 10.86 20.71
C GLY A 12 -7.77 11.90 20.71
N THR A 13 -6.57 11.57 21.16
CA THR A 13 -5.45 12.51 21.17
C THR A 13 -5.06 12.91 19.76
N LEU A 14 -4.91 11.95 18.87
CA LEU A 14 -4.57 12.23 17.46
C LEU A 14 -5.73 12.94 16.75
N LEU A 15 -6.95 12.39 16.86
CA LEU A 15 -8.09 12.89 16.09
C LEU A 15 -8.50 14.32 16.44
N LYS A 16 -8.34 14.72 17.70
CA LYS A 16 -8.62 16.10 18.15
C LYS A 16 -7.56 17.13 17.73
N HIS A 17 -6.39 16.67 17.35
CA HIS A 17 -5.25 17.52 16.99
C HIS A 17 -4.78 17.29 15.55
N LEU A 18 -5.67 16.81 14.69
CA LEU A 18 -5.35 16.68 13.27
C LEU A 18 -4.99 18.04 12.67
N PRO A 19 -3.88 18.14 11.93
CA PRO A 19 -3.55 19.38 11.21
C PRO A 19 -4.66 19.77 10.23
N ALA A 20 -4.78 21.05 9.96
CA ALA A 20 -5.70 21.56 8.95
C ALA A 20 -5.43 20.88 7.59
N HIS A 21 -6.48 20.66 6.81
CA HIS A 21 -6.42 20.01 5.49
C HIS A 21 -5.87 18.58 5.51
N THR A 22 -6.01 17.89 6.64
CA THR A 22 -5.60 16.48 6.79
C THR A 22 -6.81 15.58 6.88
N THR A 23 -6.94 14.65 5.95
CA THR A 23 -7.89 13.54 6.00
C THR A 23 -7.21 12.35 6.69
N PHE A 24 -7.82 11.87 7.76
CA PHE A 24 -7.35 10.69 8.50
C PHE A 24 -8.14 9.46 8.07
N ILE A 25 -7.43 8.36 7.81
CA ILE A 25 -8.02 7.04 7.58
C ILE A 25 -7.33 6.04 8.52
N GLY A 26 -8.11 5.41 9.39
CA GLY A 26 -7.53 4.47 10.35
C GLY A 26 -8.49 3.36 10.77
N ARG A 27 -7.96 2.31 11.39
CA ARG A 27 -8.79 1.21 11.91
C ARG A 27 -9.49 1.62 13.18
N ILE A 28 -10.77 1.22 13.30
CA ILE A 28 -11.56 1.37 14.51
C ILE A 28 -11.96 -0.02 15.04
N ARG A 29 -12.27 -0.10 16.32
CA ARG A 29 -12.74 -1.33 16.96
C ARG A 29 -14.13 -1.71 16.47
N LYS A 30 -14.41 -3.00 16.38
CA LYS A 30 -15.70 -3.56 15.95
C LYS A 30 -16.89 -3.14 16.82
N ASP A 31 -16.61 -2.81 18.09
CA ASP A 31 -17.57 -2.44 19.13
C ASP A 31 -17.63 -0.93 19.40
N ALA A 32 -17.02 -0.11 18.56
CA ALA A 32 -16.99 1.35 18.74
C ALA A 32 -18.41 1.93 18.71
N LYS A 33 -18.71 2.77 19.72
CA LYS A 33 -20.00 3.44 19.85
C LYS A 33 -20.01 4.73 19.03
N LEU A 34 -20.68 4.70 17.90
CA LEU A 34 -20.85 5.83 17.01
C LEU A 34 -22.26 6.43 17.18
N HIS A 35 -22.40 7.67 16.78
CA HIS A 35 -23.66 8.42 16.85
C HIS A 35 -23.92 9.07 15.49
N GLY A 36 -25.18 9.24 15.15
CA GLY A 36 -25.57 10.10 14.03
C GLY A 36 -25.35 11.57 14.34
N LEU A 37 -25.58 12.42 13.36
CA LEU A 37 -25.60 13.88 13.59
C LEU A 37 -26.77 14.25 14.51
N PRO A 38 -26.62 15.30 15.34
CA PRO A 38 -27.75 15.80 16.13
C PRO A 38 -28.85 16.30 15.20
N PRO A 39 -30.13 16.15 15.58
CA PRO A 39 -31.24 16.71 14.81
C PRO A 39 -31.06 18.24 14.71
N GLY A 40 -31.41 18.77 13.56
CA GLY A 40 -31.38 20.22 13.33
C GLY A 40 -32.19 20.95 14.40
N THR A 41 -31.72 22.09 14.87
CA THR A 41 -32.39 22.90 15.89
C THR A 41 -33.65 23.51 15.31
N THR A 42 -34.83 22.99 15.69
CA THR A 42 -36.06 23.76 15.56
C THR A 42 -36.01 24.86 16.63
N ALA A 43 -36.37 26.07 16.25
CA ALA A 43 -36.24 27.30 17.08
C ALA A 43 -36.95 27.27 18.44
N THR A 44 -37.71 26.23 18.74
CA THR A 44 -38.54 26.08 19.93
C THR A 44 -37.95 25.20 21.03
N HIS A 45 -36.75 24.64 20.86
CA HIS A 45 -36.20 23.71 21.86
C HIS A 45 -35.57 24.50 23.02
N ARG A 46 -36.22 24.52 24.19
CA ARG A 46 -35.64 24.99 25.46
C ARG A 46 -34.71 23.91 26.02
N GLY A 47 -33.44 24.25 26.27
CA GLY A 47 -32.45 23.38 26.90
C GLY A 47 -31.09 23.36 26.20
N ARG A 48 -30.15 22.57 26.77
CA ARG A 48 -28.81 22.39 26.21
C ARG A 48 -28.93 21.64 24.86
N ARG A 49 -28.31 22.18 23.82
CA ARG A 49 -28.27 21.55 22.49
C ARG A 49 -27.62 20.17 22.56
N LEU A 50 -28.25 19.20 21.92
CA LEU A 50 -27.65 17.87 21.76
C LEU A 50 -26.41 17.98 20.87
N VAL A 51 -25.30 17.44 21.36
CA VAL A 51 -24.01 17.43 20.66
C VAL A 51 -23.91 16.20 19.76
N TYR A 52 -24.56 15.11 20.14
CA TYR A 52 -24.57 13.85 19.42
C TYR A 52 -26.02 13.43 19.17
N GLY A 53 -26.27 12.92 17.98
CA GLY A 53 -27.55 12.36 17.59
C GLY A 53 -27.80 10.95 18.17
N PRO A 54 -28.78 10.22 17.61
CA PRO A 54 -29.08 8.86 18.04
C PRO A 54 -27.87 7.94 17.89
N VAL A 55 -27.86 6.87 18.69
CA VAL A 55 -26.83 5.84 18.61
C VAL A 55 -26.92 5.16 17.23
N ALA A 56 -25.81 5.15 16.51
CA ALA A 56 -25.67 4.44 15.24
C ALA A 56 -25.30 2.97 15.48
N PRO A 57 -25.52 2.09 14.52
CA PRO A 57 -25.03 0.72 14.58
C PRO A 57 -23.50 0.70 14.81
N THR A 58 -23.06 -0.23 15.65
CA THR A 58 -21.61 -0.48 15.79
C THR A 58 -21.04 -1.01 14.47
N PRO A 59 -19.72 -0.90 14.23
CA PRO A 59 -19.11 -1.44 13.01
C PRO A 59 -19.46 -2.91 12.75
N GLU A 60 -19.55 -3.73 13.82
CA GLU A 60 -19.93 -5.14 13.70
C GLU A 60 -21.42 -5.32 13.38
N GLN A 61 -22.28 -4.52 13.99
CA GLN A 61 -23.71 -4.53 13.65
C GLN A 61 -23.93 -4.11 12.19
N LEU A 62 -23.23 -3.09 11.70
CA LEU A 62 -23.27 -2.71 10.28
C LEU A 62 -22.83 -3.85 9.37
N ARG A 63 -21.77 -4.59 9.76
CA ARG A 63 -21.28 -5.74 9.01
C ARG A 63 -22.35 -6.83 8.84
N THR A 64 -23.06 -7.14 9.90
CA THR A 64 -24.05 -8.23 9.95
C THR A 64 -25.44 -7.82 9.50
N SER A 65 -25.79 -6.53 9.54
CA SER A 65 -27.11 -6.04 9.12
C SER A 65 -27.39 -6.32 7.65
N GLU A 66 -28.58 -6.77 7.34
CA GLU A 66 -29.05 -6.97 5.96
C GLU A 66 -29.61 -5.67 5.35
N ASP A 67 -29.94 -4.67 6.17
CA ASP A 67 -30.45 -3.37 5.70
C ASP A 67 -29.43 -2.59 4.86
N PHE A 68 -28.15 -2.92 5.02
CA PHE A 68 -27.06 -2.30 4.30
C PHE A 68 -26.44 -3.29 3.30
N PRO A 69 -26.67 -3.10 1.99
CA PRO A 69 -26.13 -4.03 0.98
C PRO A 69 -24.61 -3.92 0.87
N TRP A 70 -23.97 -5.05 0.57
CA TRP A 70 -22.56 -5.08 0.23
C TRP A 70 -22.33 -4.47 -1.16
N GLN A 71 -21.38 -3.56 -1.23
CA GLN A 71 -20.85 -3.02 -2.48
C GLN A 71 -19.53 -3.71 -2.82
N VAL A 72 -19.20 -3.83 -4.10
CA VAL A 72 -17.92 -4.36 -4.54
C VAL A 72 -17.05 -3.21 -5.01
N VAL A 73 -15.86 -3.11 -4.45
CA VAL A 73 -14.84 -2.13 -4.84
C VAL A 73 -13.60 -2.87 -5.35
N SER A 74 -12.91 -2.27 -6.32
CA SER A 74 -11.67 -2.82 -6.87
C SER A 74 -10.47 -2.10 -6.26
N VAL A 75 -9.56 -2.85 -5.64
CA VAL A 75 -8.33 -2.32 -5.04
C VAL A 75 -7.10 -2.98 -5.64
N PHE A 76 -6.04 -2.22 -5.78
CA PHE A 76 -4.74 -2.72 -6.23
C PHE A 76 -3.87 -3.06 -5.04
N ALA A 77 -3.42 -4.31 -4.95
CA ALA A 77 -2.53 -4.81 -3.91
C ALA A 77 -1.67 -5.95 -4.44
N ALA A 78 -0.44 -6.07 -3.96
CA ALA A 78 0.48 -7.15 -4.33
C ALA A 78 0.62 -7.37 -5.86
N GLY A 79 0.65 -6.28 -6.62
CA GLY A 79 0.82 -6.32 -8.07
C GLY A 79 -0.42 -6.71 -8.88
N ALA A 80 -1.60 -6.84 -8.25
CA ALA A 80 -2.84 -7.23 -8.92
C ALA A 80 -4.05 -6.44 -8.41
N ARG A 81 -5.16 -6.46 -9.17
CA ARG A 81 -6.45 -5.92 -8.73
C ARG A 81 -7.26 -6.99 -8.02
N HIS A 82 -7.85 -6.63 -6.90
CA HIS A 82 -8.67 -7.51 -6.07
C HIS A 82 -10.05 -6.89 -5.85
N ALA A 83 -11.08 -7.71 -5.95
CA ALA A 83 -12.44 -7.31 -5.59
C ALA A 83 -12.63 -7.47 -4.07
N CYS A 84 -13.05 -6.38 -3.40
CA CYS A 84 -13.37 -6.38 -1.98
C CYS A 84 -14.83 -6.01 -1.78
N ARG A 85 -15.54 -6.75 -0.94
CA ARG A 85 -16.90 -6.38 -0.52
C ARG A 85 -16.84 -5.42 0.65
N VAL A 86 -17.56 -4.31 0.56
CA VAL A 86 -17.55 -3.26 1.57
C VAL A 86 -18.97 -2.80 1.88
N LYS A 87 -19.17 -2.29 3.10
CA LYS A 87 -20.33 -1.46 3.47
C LYS A 87 -19.82 -0.12 3.95
N SER A 88 -20.59 0.93 3.78
CA SER A 88 -20.23 2.25 4.30
C SER A 88 -21.43 2.96 4.92
N MET A 89 -21.14 3.80 5.91
CA MET A 89 -22.08 4.70 6.54
C MET A 89 -21.42 6.05 6.78
N THR A 90 -22.08 7.12 6.43
CA THR A 90 -21.58 8.50 6.56
C THR A 90 -22.29 9.25 7.67
N ASN A 91 -21.88 10.48 7.92
CA ASN A 91 -22.49 11.39 8.90
C ASN A 91 -22.50 10.82 10.32
N LEU A 92 -21.39 10.23 10.70
CA LEU A 92 -21.20 9.67 12.03
C LEU A 92 -20.33 10.58 12.89
N LEU A 93 -20.61 10.57 14.19
CA LEU A 93 -19.83 11.22 15.23
C LEU A 93 -19.30 10.15 16.20
N TRP A 94 -18.10 10.35 16.65
CA TRP A 94 -17.48 9.49 17.65
C TRP A 94 -17.05 10.31 18.88
N ARG A 95 -17.55 9.98 20.05
CA ARG A 95 -17.25 10.76 21.27
C ARG A 95 -15.74 10.88 21.53
N THR A 96 -14.97 9.84 21.21
CA THR A 96 -13.53 9.85 21.36
C THR A 96 -12.85 10.87 20.42
N ALA A 97 -13.37 11.06 19.22
CA ALA A 97 -12.86 12.02 18.25
C ALA A 97 -13.33 13.45 18.48
N GLY A 98 -14.42 13.61 19.25
CA GLY A 98 -15.08 14.91 19.45
C GLY A 98 -16.22 15.16 18.44
N ALA A 99 -17.04 16.16 18.71
CA ALA A 99 -18.22 16.48 17.89
C ALA A 99 -17.90 17.28 16.62
N ALA A 100 -16.70 17.83 16.53
CA ALA A 100 -16.27 18.62 15.36
C ALA A 100 -15.92 17.76 14.13
N LEU A 101 -15.62 16.47 14.34
CA LEU A 101 -15.23 15.55 13.27
C LEU A 101 -16.40 14.69 12.86
N VAL A 102 -16.91 14.93 11.65
CA VAL A 102 -17.86 14.05 10.99
C VAL A 102 -17.08 12.91 10.31
N LEU A 103 -17.52 11.69 10.54
CA LEU A 103 -16.82 10.51 10.11
C LEU A 103 -17.62 9.70 9.09
N LYS A 104 -16.90 9.02 8.22
CA LYS A 104 -17.40 7.92 7.40
C LYS A 104 -16.83 6.61 7.93
N LEU A 105 -17.69 5.66 8.18
CA LEU A 105 -17.35 4.28 8.54
C LEU A 105 -17.33 3.43 7.27
N VAL A 106 -16.30 2.63 7.11
CA VAL A 106 -16.19 1.64 6.04
C VAL A 106 -15.89 0.28 6.67
N VAL A 107 -16.67 -0.70 6.33
CA VAL A 107 -16.55 -2.09 6.77
C VAL A 107 -16.11 -2.94 5.60
N ILE A 108 -14.96 -3.61 5.71
CA ILE A 108 -14.45 -4.55 4.71
C ILE A 108 -14.82 -5.96 5.16
N ALA A 109 -15.45 -6.73 4.27
CA ALA A 109 -15.82 -8.12 4.52
C ALA A 109 -14.59 -8.99 4.81
N PRO A 110 -14.74 -10.10 5.54
CA PRO A 110 -13.69 -11.12 5.63
C PRO A 110 -13.22 -11.54 4.23
N ILE A 111 -11.92 -11.62 4.04
CA ILE A 111 -11.30 -12.01 2.78
C ILE A 111 -10.67 -13.39 2.96
N HIS A 112 -11.04 -14.32 2.09
CA HIS A 112 -10.39 -15.63 2.03
C HIS A 112 -9.25 -15.58 1.02
N TYR A 113 -8.17 -16.24 1.33
CA TYR A 113 -6.98 -16.27 0.48
C TYR A 113 -6.22 -17.59 0.65
N ARG A 114 -5.46 -17.95 -0.36
CA ARG A 114 -4.51 -19.09 -0.32
C ARG A 114 -3.10 -18.54 -0.46
N PRO A 115 -2.19 -18.81 0.48
CA PRO A 115 -0.79 -18.37 0.39
C PRO A 115 -0.09 -18.90 -0.88
N CYS A 116 -0.37 -20.15 -1.24
CA CYS A 116 0.17 -20.81 -2.43
C CYS A 116 -0.91 -21.67 -3.09
N ALA A 117 -0.71 -22.05 -4.35
CA ALA A 117 -1.56 -23.02 -5.03
C ALA A 117 -1.58 -24.34 -4.23
N GLY A 118 -2.76 -24.89 -3.99
CA GLY A 118 -2.95 -26.12 -3.20
C GLY A 118 -2.94 -25.96 -1.67
N SER A 119 -2.56 -24.80 -1.13
CA SER A 119 -2.60 -24.58 0.31
C SER A 119 -4.02 -24.46 0.86
N LYS A 120 -4.15 -24.67 2.20
CA LYS A 120 -5.42 -24.47 2.91
C LYS A 120 -5.95 -23.05 2.70
N LEU A 121 -7.26 -22.95 2.52
CA LEU A 121 -7.95 -21.67 2.49
C LEU A 121 -7.89 -21.00 3.85
N LEU A 122 -7.32 -19.80 3.92
CA LEU A 122 -7.24 -18.97 5.12
C LEU A 122 -8.20 -17.81 5.02
N TYR A 123 -8.63 -17.29 6.17
CA TYR A 123 -9.53 -16.15 6.26
C TYR A 123 -8.87 -15.01 7.01
N ARG A 124 -8.87 -13.83 6.42
CA ARG A 124 -8.57 -12.60 7.14
C ARG A 124 -9.82 -12.10 7.84
N GLN A 125 -9.65 -11.61 9.05
CA GLN A 125 -10.72 -10.98 9.82
C GLN A 125 -11.26 -9.75 9.07
N PRO A 126 -12.54 -9.38 9.29
CA PRO A 126 -13.08 -8.14 8.75
C PRO A 126 -12.29 -6.94 9.25
N ALA A 127 -12.25 -5.88 8.45
CA ALA A 127 -11.63 -4.63 8.85
C ALA A 127 -12.67 -3.52 8.93
N PHE A 128 -12.53 -2.66 9.93
CA PHE A 128 -13.40 -1.53 10.19
C PHE A 128 -12.55 -0.26 10.12
N LEU A 129 -12.88 0.63 9.21
CA LEU A 129 -12.13 1.87 8.97
C LEU A 129 -13.01 3.08 9.25
N ILE A 130 -12.40 4.13 9.76
CA ILE A 130 -13.00 5.47 9.78
C ILE A 130 -12.20 6.40 8.89
N CYS A 131 -12.92 7.32 8.27
CA CYS A 131 -12.36 8.42 7.50
C CYS A 131 -12.95 9.74 8.01
N THR A 132 -12.11 10.77 8.18
CA THR A 132 -12.54 12.10 8.62
C THR A 132 -13.07 12.97 7.48
N ASP A 133 -13.03 12.47 6.25
CA ASP A 133 -13.71 13.07 5.10
C ASP A 133 -14.93 12.21 4.74
N PRO A 134 -16.16 12.64 5.04
CA PRO A 134 -17.36 11.88 4.76
C PRO A 134 -17.67 11.76 3.26
N HIS A 135 -17.10 12.64 2.44
CA HIS A 135 -17.33 12.69 0.98
C HIS A 135 -16.33 11.87 0.18
N LEU A 136 -15.19 11.49 0.79
CA LEU A 136 -14.20 10.67 0.10
C LEU A 136 -14.80 9.34 -0.35
N ASP A 137 -14.53 8.98 -1.61
CA ASP A 137 -15.05 7.73 -2.18
C ASP A 137 -14.59 6.49 -1.40
N THR A 138 -15.51 5.52 -1.25
CA THR A 138 -15.26 4.31 -0.46
C THR A 138 -14.13 3.45 -1.05
N GLN A 139 -14.05 3.36 -2.38
CA GLN A 139 -12.95 2.65 -3.04
C GLN A 139 -11.61 3.33 -2.77
N GLN A 140 -11.56 4.66 -2.80
CA GLN A 140 -10.35 5.42 -2.48
C GLN A 140 -9.91 5.21 -1.02
N ILE A 141 -10.85 5.21 -0.07
CA ILE A 141 -10.54 4.95 1.36
C ILE A 141 -9.90 3.57 1.51
N VAL A 142 -10.48 2.54 0.90
CA VAL A 142 -9.97 1.17 0.99
C VAL A 142 -8.61 1.07 0.29
N GLN A 143 -8.45 1.67 -0.91
CA GLN A 143 -7.21 1.67 -1.64
C GLN A 143 -6.07 2.33 -0.85
N GLN A 144 -6.31 3.50 -0.29
CA GLN A 144 -5.31 4.20 0.51
C GLN A 144 -4.94 3.41 1.77
N TYR A 145 -5.92 2.83 2.44
CA TYR A 145 -5.65 2.00 3.61
C TYR A 145 -4.83 0.74 3.27
N VAL A 146 -5.06 0.13 2.12
CA VAL A 146 -4.24 -0.99 1.62
C VAL A 146 -2.79 -0.54 1.39
N TRP A 147 -2.58 0.64 0.84
CA TRP A 147 -1.23 1.20 0.64
C TRP A 147 -0.46 1.48 1.95
N ARG A 148 -1.13 1.61 3.08
CA ARG A 148 -0.44 1.70 4.38
C ARG A 148 0.56 0.55 4.59
N TRP A 149 0.26 -0.64 4.06
CA TRP A 149 1.14 -1.80 4.14
C TRP A 149 2.48 -1.61 3.42
N GLU A 150 2.57 -0.69 2.47
CA GLU A 150 3.83 -0.39 1.75
C GLU A 150 4.94 0.06 2.70
N VAL A 151 4.62 0.64 3.86
CA VAL A 151 5.62 0.99 4.90
C VAL A 151 6.33 -0.29 5.41
N GLU A 152 5.58 -1.35 5.63
CA GLU A 152 6.13 -2.63 6.10
C GLU A 152 6.94 -3.33 4.98
N VAL A 153 6.46 -3.23 3.75
CA VAL A 153 7.20 -3.71 2.56
C VAL A 153 8.51 -2.94 2.40
N ASN A 154 8.48 -1.61 2.52
CA ASN A 154 9.69 -0.78 2.44
C ASN A 154 10.72 -1.19 3.48
N PHE A 155 10.34 -1.34 4.75
CA PHE A 155 11.26 -1.81 5.80
C PHE A 155 11.83 -3.21 5.52
N HIS A 156 11.01 -4.09 4.96
CA HIS A 156 11.49 -5.41 4.56
C HIS A 156 12.49 -5.32 3.42
N GLU A 157 12.20 -4.55 2.38
CA GLU A 157 13.06 -4.39 1.22
C GLU A 157 14.38 -3.66 1.56
N GLU A 158 14.32 -2.62 2.39
CA GLU A 158 15.51 -1.92 2.89
C GLU A 158 16.47 -2.86 3.62
N LYS A 159 15.93 -3.78 4.41
CA LYS A 159 16.73 -4.80 5.11
C LYS A 159 17.23 -5.87 4.16
N SER A 160 16.35 -6.46 3.34
CA SER A 160 16.68 -7.64 2.55
C SER A 160 17.43 -7.33 1.25
N LEU A 161 17.21 -6.17 0.63
CA LEU A 161 17.84 -5.80 -0.63
C LEU A 161 19.04 -4.85 -0.46
N LEU A 162 18.99 -3.96 0.53
CA LEU A 162 20.04 -2.98 0.79
C LEU A 162 20.81 -3.23 2.08
N GLY A 163 20.46 -4.24 2.85
CA GLY A 163 21.17 -4.65 4.06
C GLY A 163 21.16 -3.58 5.16
N VAL A 164 20.06 -2.82 5.30
CA VAL A 164 19.91 -1.85 6.40
C VAL A 164 19.95 -2.60 7.73
N GLY A 165 20.95 -2.27 8.56
CA GLY A 165 21.20 -2.95 9.83
C GLY A 165 22.27 -4.05 9.78
N ASP A 166 22.71 -4.51 8.61
CA ASP A 166 23.68 -5.61 8.48
C ASP A 166 25.13 -5.15 8.61
N ALA A 167 25.37 -3.84 8.50
CA ALA A 167 26.74 -3.32 8.53
C ALA A 167 27.32 -3.31 9.95
N GLN A 168 28.47 -3.93 10.10
CA GLN A 168 29.25 -3.93 11.33
C GLN A 168 30.09 -2.65 11.43
N VAL A 169 29.44 -1.54 11.83
CA VAL A 169 30.10 -0.25 12.05
C VAL A 169 30.27 0.02 13.54
N ARG A 170 31.40 0.63 13.92
CA ARG A 170 31.79 0.78 15.33
C ARG A 170 31.75 2.22 15.84
N THR A 171 31.81 3.22 14.95
CA THR A 171 31.76 4.62 15.38
C THR A 171 30.33 5.11 15.51
N SER A 172 30.07 5.98 16.49
CA SER A 172 28.73 6.56 16.70
C SER A 172 28.19 7.24 15.43
N GLN A 173 29.05 7.95 14.71
CA GLN A 173 28.67 8.62 13.46
C GLN A 173 28.29 7.61 12.38
N SER A 174 29.08 6.55 12.19
CA SER A 174 28.80 5.53 11.18
C SER A 174 27.52 4.75 11.49
N THR A 175 27.24 4.52 12.77
CA THR A 175 26.01 3.83 13.22
C THR A 175 24.76 4.63 12.87
N GLN A 176 24.82 5.96 12.86
CA GLN A 176 23.72 6.84 12.50
C GLN A 176 23.65 7.10 11.00
N SER A 177 24.79 7.41 10.36
CA SER A 177 24.80 7.87 8.97
C SER A 177 24.64 6.74 7.96
N LEU A 178 25.14 5.53 8.23
CA LEU A 178 25.05 4.43 7.26
C LEU A 178 23.63 3.92 7.04
N PRO A 179 22.79 3.69 8.06
CA PRO A 179 21.39 3.38 7.84
C PRO A 179 20.64 4.49 7.08
N ALA A 180 20.88 5.76 7.44
CA ALA A 180 20.27 6.90 6.77
C ALA A 180 20.70 6.97 5.28
N PHE A 181 21.96 6.72 4.97
CA PHE A 181 22.45 6.66 3.60
C PHE A 181 21.78 5.54 2.79
N ARG A 182 21.65 4.34 3.37
CA ARG A 182 20.97 3.20 2.70
C ARG A 182 19.49 3.47 2.45
N ILE A 183 18.79 4.08 3.41
CA ILE A 183 17.39 4.50 3.24
C ILE A 183 17.27 5.56 2.14
N ALA A 184 18.17 6.54 2.11
CA ALA A 184 18.21 7.54 1.02
C ALA A 184 18.47 6.89 -0.34
N THR A 185 19.37 5.90 -0.40
CA THR A 185 19.63 5.12 -1.62
C THR A 185 18.38 4.36 -2.08
N TYR A 186 17.63 3.77 -1.14
CA TYR A 186 16.34 3.13 -1.45
C TYR A 186 15.35 4.13 -2.06
N ALA A 187 15.20 5.31 -1.46
CA ALA A 187 14.31 6.34 -1.96
C ALA A 187 14.71 6.81 -3.38
N LEU A 188 16.01 7.00 -3.63
CA LEU A 188 16.51 7.34 -4.97
C LEU A 188 16.25 6.23 -5.99
N LEU A 189 16.43 4.95 -5.61
CA LEU A 189 16.12 3.81 -6.47
C LEU A 189 14.62 3.78 -6.85
N GLN A 190 13.72 4.04 -5.89
CA GLN A 190 12.28 4.13 -6.17
C GLN A 190 11.95 5.28 -7.13
N LEU A 191 12.53 6.46 -6.90
CA LEU A 191 12.34 7.63 -7.78
C LEU A 191 12.86 7.36 -9.19
N ALA A 192 14.04 6.75 -9.31
CA ALA A 192 14.61 6.36 -10.61
C ALA A 192 13.72 5.36 -11.35
N GLY A 193 13.19 4.35 -10.63
CA GLY A 193 12.26 3.38 -11.19
C GLY A 193 10.96 4.01 -11.68
N ILE A 194 10.38 4.94 -10.91
CA ILE A 194 9.18 5.70 -11.30
C ILE A 194 9.46 6.55 -12.55
N HIS A 195 10.61 7.24 -12.57
CA HIS A 195 11.00 8.08 -13.69
C HIS A 195 11.20 7.23 -14.96
N ALA A 196 11.93 6.13 -14.88
CA ALA A 196 12.13 5.22 -16.00
C ALA A 196 10.82 4.66 -16.54
N ALA A 197 9.90 4.25 -15.64
CA ALA A 197 8.58 3.77 -16.03
C ALA A 197 7.73 4.84 -16.74
N SER A 198 7.89 6.12 -16.37
CA SER A 198 7.17 7.23 -17.00
C SER A 198 7.69 7.57 -18.40
N GLN A 199 8.92 7.22 -18.72
CA GLN A 199 9.56 7.48 -20.03
C GLN A 199 9.36 6.34 -21.03
N SER A 200 8.93 5.17 -20.57
CA SER A 200 8.76 3.99 -21.41
C SER A 200 7.29 3.75 -21.76
N ALA A 201 6.95 3.71 -23.07
CA ALA A 201 5.58 3.43 -23.52
C ALA A 201 5.09 2.02 -23.13
N ASP A 202 6.01 1.06 -23.05
CA ASP A 202 5.72 -0.34 -22.69
C ASP A 202 5.86 -0.63 -21.19
N GLY A 203 6.11 0.41 -20.39
CA GLY A 203 6.46 0.27 -18.99
C GLY A 203 7.87 -0.30 -18.81
N PHE A 204 8.31 -0.35 -17.57
CA PHE A 204 9.63 -0.87 -17.19
C PHE A 204 9.62 -2.41 -17.19
N ALA A 205 9.69 -2.99 -18.38
CA ALA A 205 9.51 -4.42 -18.57
C ALA A 205 10.84 -5.15 -18.80
N LEU A 206 11.52 -5.51 -17.71
CA LEU A 206 12.48 -6.61 -17.84
C LEU A 206 11.74 -7.91 -18.15
N PRO A 207 12.25 -8.74 -19.08
CA PRO A 207 11.65 -10.03 -19.35
C PRO A 207 11.55 -10.86 -18.07
N PRO A 208 10.44 -11.59 -17.87
CA PRO A 208 10.33 -12.49 -16.75
C PRO A 208 11.37 -13.62 -16.88
N PRO A 209 11.91 -14.14 -15.76
CA PRO A 209 12.76 -15.31 -15.79
C PRO A 209 12.06 -16.49 -16.46
N LYS A 210 12.79 -17.31 -17.21
CA LYS A 210 12.26 -18.47 -17.96
C LYS A 210 11.47 -19.46 -17.08
N TRP A 211 11.80 -19.51 -15.76
CA TRP A 211 11.13 -20.36 -14.79
C TRP A 211 9.88 -19.71 -14.18
N SER A 212 9.61 -18.43 -14.44
CA SER A 212 8.43 -17.73 -13.94
C SER A 212 7.25 -17.92 -14.89
N ALA A 213 6.32 -18.78 -14.50
CA ALA A 213 5.04 -18.95 -15.21
C ALA A 213 4.02 -17.82 -14.92
N ARG A 214 4.37 -16.82 -14.08
CA ARG A 214 3.46 -15.77 -13.67
C ARG A 214 3.38 -14.69 -14.74
N ALA A 215 2.16 -14.22 -15.01
CA ALA A 215 1.94 -13.00 -15.77
C ALA A 215 2.75 -11.84 -15.16
N GLN A 216 3.23 -10.93 -16.00
CA GLN A 216 3.98 -9.77 -15.53
C GLN A 216 3.13 -8.96 -14.54
N PRO A 217 3.66 -8.61 -13.36
CA PRO A 217 2.95 -7.75 -12.44
C PRO A 217 2.76 -6.37 -13.07
N LEU A 218 1.64 -5.71 -12.76
CA LEU A 218 1.33 -4.36 -13.23
C LEU A 218 2.34 -3.29 -12.73
N ARG A 219 3.17 -3.63 -11.76
CA ARG A 219 4.24 -2.78 -11.21
C ARG A 219 5.53 -3.59 -11.07
N ALA A 220 6.65 -3.03 -11.48
CA ALA A 220 7.96 -3.63 -11.22
C ALA A 220 8.23 -3.68 -9.70
N SER A 221 8.78 -4.79 -9.21
CA SER A 221 9.27 -4.87 -7.83
C SER A 221 10.59 -4.10 -7.69
N THR A 222 10.91 -3.66 -6.49
CA THR A 222 12.19 -3.01 -6.18
C THR A 222 13.38 -3.88 -6.57
N GLN A 223 13.30 -5.19 -6.36
CA GLN A 223 14.33 -6.14 -6.79
C GLN A 223 14.54 -6.12 -8.31
N ARG A 224 13.46 -6.08 -9.10
CA ARG A 224 13.56 -5.96 -10.56
C ARG A 224 14.19 -4.64 -10.98
N THR A 225 13.81 -3.53 -10.34
CA THR A 225 14.41 -2.21 -10.58
C THR A 225 15.89 -2.23 -10.27
N LEU A 226 16.31 -2.84 -9.17
CA LEU A 226 17.71 -3.00 -8.80
C LEU A 226 18.50 -3.87 -9.80
N HIS A 227 17.91 -4.97 -10.25
CA HIS A 227 18.51 -5.81 -11.29
C HIS A 227 18.70 -5.05 -12.62
N HIS A 228 17.70 -4.27 -13.02
CA HIS A 228 17.81 -3.44 -14.22
C HIS A 228 18.93 -2.40 -14.09
N LEU A 229 19.00 -1.69 -12.98
CA LEU A 229 20.07 -0.71 -12.72
C LEU A 229 21.45 -1.37 -12.76
N ARG A 230 21.58 -2.54 -12.15
CA ARG A 230 22.83 -3.32 -12.20
C ARG A 230 23.20 -3.71 -13.64
N ALA A 231 22.23 -4.17 -14.41
CA ALA A 231 22.41 -4.56 -15.79
C ALA A 231 22.82 -3.38 -16.68
N GLU A 232 22.18 -2.21 -16.50
CA GLU A 232 22.56 -0.98 -17.21
C GLU A 232 23.97 -0.51 -16.82
N ALA A 233 24.30 -0.47 -15.54
CA ALA A 233 25.62 -0.05 -15.06
C ALA A 233 26.71 -0.97 -15.63
N TRP A 234 26.43 -2.26 -15.71
CA TRP A 234 27.37 -3.23 -16.27
C TRP A 234 27.49 -3.08 -17.79
N GLY A 235 26.37 -2.92 -18.51
CA GLY A 235 26.36 -2.66 -19.96
C GLY A 235 27.17 -1.42 -20.33
N ARG A 236 27.03 -0.34 -19.57
CA ARG A 236 27.84 0.88 -19.73
C ARG A 236 29.34 0.62 -19.51
N GLY A 237 29.68 -0.14 -18.46
CA GLY A 237 31.06 -0.52 -18.18
C GLY A 237 31.72 -1.32 -19.28
N LEU A 238 30.93 -2.07 -20.08
CA LEU A 238 31.40 -2.82 -21.23
C LEU A 238 31.33 -2.05 -22.57
N GLY A 239 30.87 -0.79 -22.56
CA GLY A 239 30.68 -0.01 -23.79
C GLY A 239 29.50 -0.47 -24.65
N LEU A 240 28.54 -1.17 -24.06
CA LEU A 240 27.30 -1.65 -24.71
C LEU A 240 26.15 -0.63 -24.65
N ASP A 241 26.42 0.60 -24.24
CA ASP A 241 25.44 1.69 -24.21
C ASP A 241 25.22 2.27 -25.63
N PRO A 242 24.00 2.54 -26.08
CA PRO A 242 22.71 2.59 -25.34
C PRO A 242 21.83 1.34 -25.50
N TYR A 243 22.35 0.25 -25.98
CA TYR A 243 21.60 -0.90 -26.51
C TYR A 243 21.48 -2.10 -25.56
N PHE A 244 21.65 -1.89 -24.27
CA PHE A 244 21.51 -3.00 -23.34
C PHE A 244 20.10 -3.60 -23.34
N SER A 245 19.07 -2.76 -23.50
CA SER A 245 17.70 -3.20 -23.69
C SER A 245 17.55 -4.07 -24.95
N ASP A 246 18.19 -3.68 -26.05
CA ASP A 246 18.19 -4.45 -27.30
C ASP A 246 18.94 -5.78 -27.16
N PHE A 247 20.03 -5.81 -26.40
CA PHE A 247 20.75 -7.04 -26.09
C PHE A 247 19.89 -8.03 -25.30
N VAL A 248 19.20 -7.56 -24.28
CA VAL A 248 18.25 -8.37 -23.48
C VAL A 248 17.07 -8.82 -24.32
N THR A 249 16.55 -7.97 -25.19
CA THR A 249 15.41 -8.27 -26.09
C THR A 249 15.82 -9.23 -27.21
N ARG A 250 16.99 -9.04 -27.80
CA ARG A 250 17.55 -9.95 -28.82
C ARG A 250 17.81 -11.35 -28.30
N SER A 251 18.20 -11.50 -27.06
CA SER A 251 18.33 -12.82 -26.39
C SER A 251 17.02 -13.62 -26.38
N GLN A 252 15.87 -12.96 -26.55
CA GLN A 252 14.56 -13.62 -26.65
C GLN A 252 14.13 -13.91 -28.09
N ALA A 253 14.63 -13.16 -29.07
CA ALA A 253 14.16 -13.18 -30.46
C ALA A 253 14.95 -14.11 -31.40
N THR A 254 16.10 -14.61 -31.02
CA THR A 254 16.93 -15.46 -31.88
C THR A 254 16.83 -16.94 -31.52
N PRO A 255 16.39 -17.78 -32.46
CA PRO A 255 16.52 -19.22 -32.33
C PRO A 255 18.02 -19.57 -32.47
N LYS A 256 18.64 -19.96 -31.36
CA LYS A 256 20.02 -20.43 -31.20
C LYS A 256 21.09 -19.46 -31.71
N PRO A 257 21.60 -18.56 -30.86
CA PRO A 257 22.88 -17.95 -31.12
C PRO A 257 23.96 -19.03 -30.99
N GLU A 258 24.83 -19.09 -31.98
CA GLU A 258 26.08 -19.82 -31.87
C GLU A 258 26.79 -19.34 -30.59
N LYS A 259 26.92 -20.26 -29.63
CA LYS A 259 27.77 -20.19 -28.42
C LYS A 259 28.08 -18.79 -27.86
N PHE A 260 27.07 -17.99 -27.56
CA PHE A 260 27.20 -16.95 -26.56
C PHE A 260 26.98 -17.62 -25.20
N ASP A 261 27.88 -17.41 -24.26
CA ASP A 261 27.73 -17.98 -22.94
C ASP A 261 26.46 -17.40 -22.29
N PRO A 262 25.34 -18.16 -22.23
CA PRO A 262 24.08 -17.63 -21.72
C PRO A 262 24.13 -17.32 -20.23
N SER A 263 25.23 -17.66 -19.58
CA SER A 263 25.40 -17.52 -18.13
C SER A 263 25.55 -16.06 -17.70
N LEU A 264 26.04 -15.17 -18.54
CA LEU A 264 26.41 -13.83 -18.10
C LEU A 264 25.19 -12.89 -17.95
N PRO A 265 24.30 -12.74 -18.94
CA PRO A 265 23.07 -11.98 -18.76
C PRO A 265 22.10 -12.63 -17.75
N ASP A 266 22.04 -13.96 -17.73
CA ASP A 266 21.22 -14.69 -16.77
C ASP A 266 21.78 -14.52 -15.35
N ALA A 267 23.08 -14.55 -15.15
CA ALA A 267 23.71 -14.29 -13.85
C ALA A 267 23.46 -12.85 -13.36
N LEU A 268 23.53 -11.86 -14.25
CA LEU A 268 23.27 -10.46 -13.90
C LEU A 268 21.79 -10.16 -13.60
N LEU A 269 20.90 -10.71 -14.41
CA LEU A 269 19.46 -10.45 -14.30
C LEU A 269 18.79 -11.27 -13.20
N TYR A 270 19.30 -12.48 -12.94
CA TYR A 270 18.65 -13.47 -12.09
C TYR A 270 19.50 -13.96 -10.92
N SER A 271 20.73 -13.48 -10.77
CA SER A 271 21.52 -13.82 -9.57
C SER A 271 20.82 -13.27 -8.32
N ASN A 272 20.49 -14.17 -7.43
CA ASN A 272 20.17 -13.78 -6.05
C ASN A 272 21.45 -13.22 -5.44
N ALA A 273 21.44 -11.94 -5.10
CA ALA A 273 22.50 -11.31 -4.33
C ALA A 273 22.38 -11.72 -2.87
#